data_31fb779eee20f415e2eafd9ed760e63c
#
_entry.id   31fb779eee20f415e2eafd9ed760e63c
#
_cell.length_a   1.000
_cell.length_b   1.000
_cell.length_c   1.000
_cell.angle_alpha   90.00
_cell.angle_beta   90.00
_cell.angle_gamma   90.00
#
_symmetry.space_group_name_H-M   'P 1'
#
loop_
_entity.id
_entity.type
_entity.pdbx_description
1 polymer ?
#
loop_
_entity_poly.entity_id
_entity_poly.type
_entity_poly.pdbx_seq_one_letter_code
_entity_poly.pdbx_strand_id
1 'polypeptide(L)'
;MNTTVAEAGIQNHPVVSGDRWLAQRKTLLAREKELMRLHDQVARERRALPWERIEKNYVFDTPDGKRTLAELFEGRRQLLVQHFMLGPDWAQGCPSCSYMADHTDGMNVHLAQRDITFVAISRASLAEIARFRERMGWQFKWVSSSGSDFNYDFHVSFTPEEQATGQVAYNYGKLPFPMEEAPGVSVFYKDDAGDVFHTYSTFGRGVEVMMGAYSLMDLTPQGRNERDVPNKMEWVRHHDRYEPAPAAKPAAAHACCASNG
;
A
#
# COMPACT_ATOMS: atom_id res chain seq x y z
N MET A 1 11.39 -30.67 9.84
CA MET A 1 10.02 -31.12 10.22
C MET A 1 9.14 -29.88 10.22
N ASN A 2 8.34 -29.68 9.17
CA ASN A 2 7.35 -28.62 9.12
C ASN A 2 6.19 -28.99 10.03
N THR A 3 6.20 -28.49 11.25
CA THR A 3 5.05 -28.57 12.13
C THR A 3 4.04 -27.54 11.61
N THR A 4 3.05 -28.02 10.86
CA THR A 4 1.87 -27.21 10.52
C THR A 4 1.22 -26.83 11.84
N VAL A 5 1.38 -25.58 12.26
CA VAL A 5 0.60 -25.03 13.38
C VAL A 5 -0.84 -24.99 12.89
N ALA A 6 -1.66 -25.94 13.32
CA ALA A 6 -3.08 -25.88 13.06
C ALA A 6 -3.62 -24.60 13.68
N GLU A 7 -4.17 -23.72 12.87
CA GLU A 7 -4.81 -22.50 13.34
C GLU A 7 -6.08 -22.88 14.12
N ALA A 8 -5.97 -22.91 15.44
CA ALA A 8 -7.11 -23.10 16.32
C ALA A 8 -8.04 -21.89 16.15
N GLY A 9 -9.32 -22.15 15.90
CA GLY A 9 -10.32 -21.07 15.91
C GLY A 9 -10.32 -20.36 17.29
N ILE A 10 -10.70 -19.08 17.32
CA ILE A 10 -10.70 -18.25 18.53
C ILE A 10 -11.40 -18.92 19.73
N GLN A 11 -12.48 -19.66 19.46
CA GLN A 11 -13.28 -20.33 20.49
C GLN A 11 -12.57 -21.50 21.21
N ASN A 12 -11.53 -22.06 20.60
CA ASN A 12 -10.78 -23.21 21.13
C ASN A 12 -9.32 -22.84 21.48
N HIS A 13 -9.05 -21.59 21.72
CA HIS A 13 -7.68 -21.14 22.05
C HIS A 13 -7.30 -21.64 23.46
N PRO A 14 -6.11 -22.26 23.63
CA PRO A 14 -5.69 -22.75 24.93
C PRO A 14 -5.44 -21.59 25.89
N VAL A 15 -6.07 -21.63 27.07
CA VAL A 15 -5.79 -20.70 28.17
C VAL A 15 -4.74 -21.34 29.07
N VAL A 16 -3.65 -20.63 29.37
CA VAL A 16 -2.51 -21.14 30.14
C VAL A 16 -2.10 -20.15 31.23
N SER A 17 -1.23 -20.60 32.15
CA SER A 17 -0.64 -19.70 33.14
C SER A 17 0.29 -18.65 32.49
N GLY A 18 0.51 -17.52 33.18
CA GLY A 18 1.39 -16.45 32.71
C GLY A 18 2.82 -16.93 32.40
N ASP A 19 3.38 -17.81 33.22
CA ASP A 19 4.72 -18.37 33.01
C ASP A 19 4.79 -19.21 31.73
N ARG A 20 3.78 -20.02 31.50
CA ARG A 20 3.70 -20.85 30.27
C ARG A 20 3.49 -19.95 29.04
N TRP A 21 2.66 -18.94 29.14
CA TRP A 21 2.48 -17.93 28.07
C TRP A 21 3.78 -17.23 27.78
N LEU A 22 4.49 -16.76 28.82
CA LEU A 22 5.77 -16.06 28.66
C LEU A 22 6.84 -16.92 27.97
N ALA A 23 6.90 -18.22 28.33
CA ALA A 23 7.82 -19.15 27.69
C ALA A 23 7.56 -19.28 26.19
N GLN A 24 6.29 -19.45 25.78
CA GLN A 24 5.89 -19.52 24.38
C GLN A 24 6.11 -18.18 23.66
N ARG A 25 5.79 -17.05 24.34
CA ARG A 25 6.03 -15.71 23.78
C ARG A 25 7.52 -15.44 23.49
N LYS A 26 8.42 -15.91 24.35
CA LYS A 26 9.87 -15.81 24.12
C LYS A 26 10.34 -16.62 22.93
N THR A 27 9.75 -17.79 22.69
CA THR A 27 10.04 -18.61 21.50
C THR A 27 9.59 -17.88 20.23
N LEU A 28 8.40 -17.30 20.22
CA LEU A 28 7.93 -16.50 19.07
C LEU A 28 8.79 -15.24 18.87
N LEU A 29 9.20 -14.56 19.96
CA LEU A 29 10.09 -13.39 19.87
C LEU A 29 11.41 -13.70 19.16
N ALA A 30 11.96 -14.90 19.33
CA ALA A 30 13.17 -15.30 18.60
C ALA A 30 12.92 -15.31 17.09
N ARG A 31 11.79 -15.84 16.65
CA ARG A 31 11.39 -15.85 15.23
C ARG A 31 11.12 -14.45 14.69
N GLU A 32 10.47 -13.60 15.46
CA GLU A 32 10.25 -12.19 15.08
C GLU A 32 11.58 -11.46 14.88
N LYS A 33 12.57 -11.70 15.73
CA LYS A 33 13.91 -11.12 15.57
C LYS A 33 14.64 -11.65 14.34
N GLU A 34 14.47 -12.92 13.96
CA GLU A 34 14.98 -13.45 12.70
C GLU A 34 14.35 -12.76 11.49
N LEU A 35 13.02 -12.59 11.50
CA LEU A 35 12.30 -11.86 10.46
C LEU A 35 12.79 -10.41 10.33
N MET A 36 13.00 -9.70 11.44
CA MET A 36 13.53 -8.34 11.43
C MET A 36 14.92 -8.27 10.80
N ARG A 37 15.82 -9.21 11.13
CA ARG A 37 17.17 -9.26 10.52
C ARG A 37 17.10 -9.54 9.01
N LEU A 38 16.21 -10.44 8.59
CA LEU A 38 15.97 -10.71 7.16
C LEU A 38 15.42 -9.46 6.46
N HIS A 39 14.46 -8.76 7.08
CA HIS A 39 13.94 -7.50 6.56
C HIS A 39 15.05 -6.46 6.38
N ASP A 40 15.93 -6.29 7.36
CA ASP A 40 17.07 -5.38 7.27
C ASP A 40 18.05 -5.78 6.18
N GLN A 41 18.28 -7.08 6.00
CA GLN A 41 19.13 -7.61 4.93
C GLN A 41 18.53 -7.27 3.56
N VAL A 42 17.27 -7.62 3.31
CA VAL A 42 16.57 -7.32 2.05
C VAL A 42 16.54 -5.82 1.78
N ALA A 43 16.37 -5.00 2.82
CA ALA A 43 16.41 -3.54 2.69
C ALA A 43 17.81 -3.03 2.26
N ARG A 44 18.91 -3.67 2.71
CA ARG A 44 20.27 -3.36 2.23
C ARG A 44 20.47 -3.80 0.78
N GLU A 45 20.02 -5.01 0.43
CA GLU A 45 20.11 -5.56 -0.93
C GLU A 45 19.33 -4.67 -1.91
N ARG A 46 18.13 -4.20 -1.54
CA ARG A 46 17.35 -3.25 -2.34
C ARG A 46 18.11 -1.95 -2.61
N ARG A 47 18.80 -1.39 -1.61
CA ARG A 47 19.62 -0.19 -1.79
C ARG A 47 20.89 -0.42 -2.61
N ALA A 48 21.31 -1.67 -2.74
CA ALA A 48 22.47 -2.06 -3.56
C ALA A 48 22.11 -2.40 -5.01
N LEU A 49 20.83 -2.38 -5.37
CA LEU A 49 20.41 -2.57 -6.77
C LEU A 49 21.06 -1.51 -7.67
N PRO A 50 21.45 -1.87 -8.89
CA PRO A 50 21.86 -0.89 -9.89
C PRO A 50 20.69 0.04 -10.22
N TRP A 51 20.99 1.27 -10.55
CA TRP A 51 20.01 2.27 -10.94
C TRP A 51 19.90 2.39 -12.46
N GLU A 52 18.70 2.64 -12.94
CA GLU A 52 18.41 2.92 -14.35
C GLU A 52 18.25 4.41 -14.55
N ARG A 53 19.06 5.01 -15.43
CA ARG A 53 18.91 6.43 -15.77
C ARG A 53 17.65 6.65 -16.59
N ILE A 54 16.84 7.64 -16.18
CA ILE A 54 15.64 8.03 -16.92
C ILE A 54 16.04 9.08 -17.96
N GLU A 55 16.02 8.68 -19.21
CA GLU A 55 16.35 9.57 -20.34
C GLU A 55 15.11 10.24 -20.93
N LYS A 56 13.93 9.60 -20.79
CA LYS A 56 12.66 10.09 -21.31
C LYS A 56 12.14 11.24 -20.45
N ASN A 57 11.78 12.34 -21.11
CA ASN A 57 11.20 13.49 -20.43
C ASN A 57 9.69 13.26 -20.18
N TYR A 58 9.32 12.72 -19.02
CA TYR A 58 7.94 12.60 -18.61
C TYR A 58 7.40 13.93 -18.11
N VAL A 59 6.20 14.31 -18.56
CA VAL A 59 5.50 15.51 -18.16
C VAL A 59 4.15 15.13 -17.57
N PHE A 60 3.81 15.78 -16.47
CA PHE A 60 2.58 15.56 -15.71
C PHE A 60 1.78 16.85 -15.62
N ASP A 61 0.45 16.72 -15.62
CA ASP A 61 -0.41 17.85 -15.29
C ASP A 61 -0.55 17.95 -13.77
N THR A 62 -0.35 19.16 -13.25
CA THR A 62 -0.47 19.49 -11.83
C THR A 62 -1.37 20.71 -11.65
N PRO A 63 -1.91 20.98 -10.46
CA PRO A 63 -2.70 22.19 -10.21
C PRO A 63 -1.95 23.49 -10.56
N ASP A 64 -0.62 23.46 -10.50
CA ASP A 64 0.26 24.61 -10.77
C ASP A 64 0.80 24.64 -12.22
N GLY A 65 0.21 23.84 -13.12
CA GLY A 65 0.65 23.68 -14.51
C GLY A 65 1.43 22.41 -14.76
N LYS A 66 2.05 22.30 -15.94
CA LYS A 66 2.83 21.11 -16.31
C LYS A 66 4.14 21.05 -15.53
N ARG A 67 4.51 19.85 -15.07
CA ARG A 67 5.78 19.57 -14.38
C ARG A 67 6.42 18.32 -14.95
N THR A 68 7.75 18.37 -15.07
CA THR A 68 8.57 17.20 -15.41
C THR A 68 8.73 16.26 -14.21
N LEU A 69 9.17 15.01 -14.45
CA LEU A 69 9.49 14.07 -13.37
C LEU A 69 10.52 14.68 -12.39
N ALA A 70 11.54 15.37 -12.90
CA ALA A 70 12.56 16.02 -12.07
C ALA A 70 12.00 17.14 -11.18
N GLU A 71 10.97 17.84 -11.62
CA GLU A 71 10.32 18.91 -10.85
C GLU A 71 9.38 18.36 -9.75
N LEU A 72 8.88 17.11 -9.91
CA LEU A 72 8.06 16.47 -8.86
C LEU A 72 8.83 16.20 -7.58
N PHE A 73 10.15 16.20 -7.60
CA PHE A 73 10.99 16.06 -6.41
C PHE A 73 10.92 17.23 -5.43
N GLU A 74 10.47 18.41 -5.88
CA GLU A 74 10.29 19.61 -5.05
C GLU A 74 11.52 20.00 -4.22
N GLY A 75 12.68 19.96 -4.84
CA GLY A 75 13.96 20.29 -4.18
C GLY A 75 14.57 19.15 -3.37
N ARG A 76 13.87 18.03 -3.19
CA ARG A 76 14.41 16.84 -2.52
C ARG A 76 15.13 15.93 -3.50
N ARG A 77 15.90 14.98 -2.98
CA ARG A 77 16.68 14.04 -3.80
C ARG A 77 15.95 12.72 -4.06
N GLN A 78 14.92 12.40 -3.29
CA GLN A 78 14.21 11.13 -3.40
C GLN A 78 12.73 11.38 -3.69
N LEU A 79 12.19 10.60 -4.63
CA LEU A 79 10.77 10.64 -4.98
C LEU A 79 10.18 9.24 -4.84
N LEU A 80 9.12 9.12 -4.06
CA LEU A 80 8.31 7.92 -3.93
C LEU A 80 6.98 8.14 -4.63
N VAL A 81 6.69 7.32 -5.63
CA VAL A 81 5.49 7.41 -6.46
C VAL A 81 4.56 6.24 -6.11
N GLN A 82 3.33 6.55 -5.74
CA GLN A 82 2.23 5.59 -5.76
C GLN A 82 1.56 5.64 -7.13
N HIS A 83 1.61 4.56 -7.89
CA HIS A 83 0.79 4.38 -9.07
C HIS A 83 -0.63 4.05 -8.61
N PHE A 84 -1.47 5.06 -8.61
CA PHE A 84 -2.83 4.96 -8.08
C PHE A 84 -3.80 4.68 -9.23
N MET A 85 -4.51 3.57 -9.15
CA MET A 85 -5.48 3.16 -10.16
C MET A 85 -6.70 4.09 -10.16
N LEU A 86 -6.66 5.07 -11.03
CA LEU A 86 -7.76 5.95 -11.43
C LEU A 86 -7.55 6.27 -12.91
N GLY A 87 -8.17 5.50 -13.78
CA GLY A 87 -8.11 5.66 -15.22
C GLY A 87 -8.99 6.81 -15.71
N PRO A 88 -8.86 7.22 -16.99
CA PRO A 88 -9.77 8.16 -17.62
C PRO A 88 -11.22 7.66 -17.51
N ASP A 89 -12.15 8.56 -17.25
CA ASP A 89 -13.59 8.29 -17.15
C ASP A 89 -14.02 7.36 -15.99
N TRP A 90 -13.10 7.00 -15.09
CA TRP A 90 -13.47 6.26 -13.90
C TRP A 90 -14.22 7.17 -12.92
N ALA A 91 -15.37 6.71 -12.47
CA ALA A 91 -16.20 7.48 -11.50
C ALA A 91 -15.50 7.65 -10.14
N GLN A 92 -14.58 6.74 -9.79
CA GLN A 92 -13.86 6.73 -8.52
C GLN A 92 -12.60 5.88 -8.60
N GLY A 93 -11.64 6.15 -7.74
CA GLY A 93 -10.41 5.39 -7.64
C GLY A 93 -10.61 3.99 -7.06
N CYS A 94 -9.64 3.13 -7.26
CA CYS A 94 -9.61 1.77 -6.72
C CYS A 94 -9.66 1.78 -5.19
N PRO A 95 -10.53 0.98 -4.53
CA PRO A 95 -10.60 0.91 -3.07
C PRO A 95 -9.28 0.48 -2.41
N SER A 96 -8.56 -0.48 -2.99
CA SER A 96 -7.28 -0.95 -2.44
C SER A 96 -6.18 0.12 -2.54
N CYS A 97 -6.15 0.91 -3.64
CA CYS A 97 -5.25 2.04 -3.75
C CYS A 97 -5.62 3.16 -2.75
N SER A 98 -6.91 3.35 -2.50
CA SER A 98 -7.42 4.28 -1.50
C SER A 98 -7.02 3.86 -0.09
N TYR A 99 -7.09 2.56 0.21
CA TYR A 99 -6.61 2.00 1.48
C TYR A 99 -5.11 2.27 1.71
N MET A 100 -4.27 2.15 0.67
CA MET A 100 -2.86 2.54 0.74
C MET A 100 -2.71 4.05 1.01
N ALA A 101 -3.46 4.88 0.28
CA ALA A 101 -3.42 6.34 0.39
C ALA A 101 -3.85 6.83 1.78
N ASP A 102 -4.86 6.24 2.40
CA ASP A 102 -5.30 6.53 3.76
C ASP A 102 -4.16 6.36 4.79
N HIS A 103 -3.27 5.39 4.59
CA HIS A 103 -2.14 5.17 5.47
C HIS A 103 -0.95 6.11 5.18
N THR A 104 -0.87 6.64 3.96
CA THR A 104 0.28 7.44 3.52
C THR A 104 0.09 8.91 3.80
N ASP A 105 -1.12 9.42 3.80
CA ASP A 105 -1.39 10.86 3.87
C ASP A 105 -0.76 11.51 5.11
N GLY A 106 -0.91 10.90 6.28
CA GLY A 106 -0.30 11.39 7.52
C GLY A 106 1.21 11.20 7.64
N MET A 107 1.84 10.36 6.79
CA MET A 107 3.28 10.09 6.85
C MET A 107 4.13 11.09 6.07
N ASN A 108 3.54 11.89 5.18
CA ASN A 108 4.26 12.78 4.27
C ASN A 108 5.19 13.76 5.00
N VAL A 109 4.77 14.27 6.15
CA VAL A 109 5.58 15.19 6.97
C VAL A 109 6.87 14.52 7.47
N HIS A 110 6.83 13.22 7.77
CA HIS A 110 8.00 12.46 8.22
C HIS A 110 8.92 12.10 7.04
N LEU A 111 8.35 11.71 5.88
CA LEU A 111 9.11 11.43 4.67
C LEU A 111 9.89 12.67 4.22
N ALA A 112 9.26 13.84 4.26
CA ALA A 112 9.88 15.11 3.91
C ALA A 112 11.12 15.43 4.76
N GLN A 113 11.14 15.06 6.06
CA GLN A 113 12.30 15.22 6.95
C GLN A 113 13.47 14.30 6.59
N ARG A 114 13.23 13.30 5.76
CA ARG A 114 14.25 12.34 5.27
C ARG A 114 14.53 12.51 3.80
N ASP A 115 14.31 13.73 3.26
CA ASP A 115 14.60 14.09 1.88
C ASP A 115 13.82 13.26 0.84
N ILE A 116 12.56 12.92 1.18
CA ILE A 116 11.67 12.12 0.33
C ILE A 116 10.41 12.94 0.02
N THR A 117 10.10 13.10 -1.26
CA THR A 117 8.80 13.57 -1.74
C THR A 117 7.93 12.36 -2.04
N PHE A 118 6.70 12.37 -1.57
CA PHE A 118 5.69 11.41 -1.97
C PHE A 118 4.70 12.05 -2.95
N VAL A 119 4.35 11.33 -4.01
CA VAL A 119 3.33 11.73 -4.98
C VAL A 119 2.51 10.54 -5.44
N ALA A 120 1.21 10.71 -5.56
CA ALA A 120 0.36 9.77 -6.29
C ALA A 120 0.29 10.19 -7.76
N ILE A 121 0.28 9.22 -8.68
CA ILE A 121 0.16 9.44 -10.12
C ILE A 121 -0.95 8.56 -10.67
N SER A 122 -1.83 9.14 -11.49
CA SER A 122 -2.93 8.46 -12.18
C SER A 122 -3.11 9.01 -13.59
N ARG A 123 -3.73 8.22 -14.49
CA ARG A 123 -4.07 8.69 -15.85
C ARG A 123 -5.36 9.51 -15.93
N ALA A 124 -6.17 9.55 -14.89
CA ALA A 124 -7.34 10.43 -14.84
C ALA A 124 -6.95 11.90 -15.02
N SER A 125 -7.89 12.71 -15.47
CA SER A 125 -7.70 14.17 -15.58
C SER A 125 -7.53 14.80 -14.19
N LEU A 126 -6.90 16.00 -14.14
CA LEU A 126 -6.78 16.76 -12.88
C LEU A 126 -8.14 17.04 -12.22
N ALA A 127 -9.18 17.27 -13.00
CA ALA A 127 -10.51 17.54 -12.47
C ALA A 127 -11.11 16.31 -11.78
N GLU A 128 -10.90 15.11 -12.33
CA GLU A 128 -11.33 13.83 -11.72
C GLU A 128 -10.52 13.53 -10.47
N ILE A 129 -9.20 13.71 -10.52
CA ILE A 129 -8.31 13.56 -9.37
C ILE A 129 -8.71 14.53 -8.24
N ALA A 130 -8.91 15.80 -8.54
CA ALA A 130 -9.26 16.83 -7.54
C ALA A 130 -10.57 16.49 -6.84
N ARG A 131 -11.60 16.12 -7.60
CA ARG A 131 -12.92 15.74 -7.07
C ARG A 131 -12.83 14.52 -6.14
N PHE A 132 -12.08 13.50 -6.55
CA PHE A 132 -11.95 12.28 -5.74
C PHE A 132 -11.09 12.53 -4.50
N ARG A 133 -9.97 13.26 -4.63
CA ARG A 133 -9.11 13.65 -3.50
C ARG A 133 -9.86 14.50 -2.47
N GLU A 134 -10.68 15.45 -2.92
CA GLU A 134 -11.52 16.28 -2.03
C GLU A 134 -12.52 15.42 -1.26
N ARG A 135 -13.23 14.52 -1.94
CA ARG A 135 -14.15 13.56 -1.30
C ARG A 135 -13.47 12.74 -0.20
N MET A 136 -12.23 12.29 -0.46
CA MET A 136 -11.46 11.46 0.47
C MET A 136 -10.70 12.28 1.51
N GLY A 137 -10.67 13.61 1.42
CA GLY A 137 -10.02 14.49 2.39
C GLY A 137 -8.49 14.44 2.39
N TRP A 138 -7.86 13.80 1.39
CA TRP A 138 -6.41 13.63 1.32
C TRP A 138 -5.67 14.93 1.01
N GLN A 139 -4.48 15.08 1.60
CA GLN A 139 -3.65 16.26 1.47
C GLN A 139 -2.38 16.01 0.64
N PHE A 140 -2.02 14.75 0.39
CA PHE A 140 -0.83 14.43 -0.42
C PHE A 140 -0.96 14.97 -1.85
N LYS A 141 0.19 15.15 -2.48
CA LYS A 141 0.27 15.56 -3.88
C LYS A 141 -0.19 14.44 -4.80
N TRP A 142 -1.10 14.77 -5.69
CA TRP A 142 -1.60 13.86 -6.72
C TRP A 142 -1.59 14.55 -8.06
N VAL A 143 -0.91 13.97 -9.05
CA VAL A 143 -0.73 14.54 -10.39
C VAL A 143 -1.28 13.60 -11.45
N SER A 144 -1.58 14.17 -12.61
CA SER A 144 -2.09 13.41 -13.75
C SER A 144 -0.97 13.10 -14.73
N SER A 145 -0.88 11.84 -15.14
CA SER A 145 -0.06 11.36 -16.27
C SER A 145 -0.86 11.27 -17.57
N SER A 146 -2.04 11.91 -17.64
CA SER A 146 -2.84 11.98 -18.87
C SER A 146 -2.00 12.59 -19.99
N GLY A 147 -1.92 11.89 -21.13
CA GLY A 147 -1.08 12.32 -22.26
C GLY A 147 0.42 12.03 -22.10
N SER A 148 0.83 11.32 -21.05
CA SER A 148 2.21 10.84 -20.84
C SER A 148 2.25 9.31 -20.93
N ASP A 149 3.35 8.77 -21.47
CA ASP A 149 3.55 7.31 -21.52
C ASP A 149 4.00 6.73 -20.16
N PHE A 150 4.16 7.56 -19.12
CA PHE A 150 4.77 7.17 -17.85
C PHE A 150 4.16 5.89 -17.26
N ASN A 151 2.84 5.80 -17.18
CA ASN A 151 2.20 4.62 -16.61
C ASN A 151 2.41 3.35 -17.45
N TYR A 152 2.47 3.48 -18.77
CA TYR A 152 2.73 2.38 -19.68
C TYR A 152 4.17 1.88 -19.56
N ASP A 153 5.14 2.80 -19.55
CA ASP A 153 6.56 2.48 -19.42
C ASP A 153 6.89 1.84 -18.05
N PHE A 154 6.12 2.15 -17.00
CA PHE A 154 6.22 1.52 -15.67
C PHE A 154 5.28 0.31 -15.51
N HIS A 155 4.65 -0.18 -16.58
CA HIS A 155 3.80 -1.36 -16.60
C HIS A 155 2.67 -1.35 -15.56
N VAL A 156 2.05 -0.20 -15.37
CA VAL A 156 0.89 0.00 -14.46
C VAL A 156 -0.35 0.49 -15.20
N SER A 157 -0.26 0.63 -16.51
CA SER A 157 -1.39 0.81 -17.42
C SER A 157 -1.16 -0.03 -18.67
N PHE A 158 -2.23 -0.56 -19.23
CA PHE A 158 -2.16 -1.51 -20.33
C PHE A 158 -2.99 -1.01 -21.51
N THR A 159 -2.44 -1.19 -22.73
CA THR A 159 -3.19 -0.84 -23.93
C THR A 159 -4.27 -1.89 -24.23
N PRO A 160 -5.31 -1.53 -25.01
CA PRO A 160 -6.31 -2.51 -25.44
C PRO A 160 -5.70 -3.71 -26.18
N GLU A 161 -4.62 -3.49 -26.94
CA GLU A 161 -3.90 -4.53 -27.66
C GLU A 161 -3.20 -5.51 -26.72
N GLU A 162 -2.54 -5.00 -25.65
CA GLU A 162 -1.93 -5.84 -24.61
C GLU A 162 -3.00 -6.66 -23.89
N GLN A 163 -4.10 -6.05 -23.50
CA GLN A 163 -5.21 -6.74 -22.83
C GLN A 163 -5.86 -7.81 -23.74
N ALA A 164 -5.97 -7.56 -25.03
CA ALA A 164 -6.50 -8.52 -25.99
C ALA A 164 -5.66 -9.81 -26.10
N THR A 165 -4.39 -9.78 -25.70
CA THR A 165 -3.54 -10.99 -25.62
C THR A 165 -3.91 -11.91 -24.45
N GLY A 166 -4.71 -11.43 -23.51
CA GLY A 166 -5.03 -12.12 -22.25
C GLY A 166 -3.89 -12.12 -21.22
N GLN A 167 -2.76 -11.48 -21.54
CA GLN A 167 -1.62 -11.34 -20.63
C GLN A 167 -0.96 -9.98 -20.80
N VAL A 168 -0.65 -9.32 -19.67
CA VAL A 168 0.01 -8.03 -19.65
C VAL A 168 1.37 -8.15 -18.94
N ALA A 169 2.30 -7.24 -19.27
CA ALA A 169 3.56 -7.13 -18.56
C ALA A 169 3.30 -6.43 -17.21
N TYR A 170 3.39 -7.16 -16.10
CA TYR A 170 3.17 -6.62 -14.76
C TYR A 170 3.98 -7.41 -13.72
N ASN A 171 4.46 -6.73 -12.69
CA ASN A 171 5.19 -7.35 -11.59
C ASN A 171 6.34 -8.25 -12.06
N TYR A 172 7.14 -7.76 -13.02
CA TYR A 172 8.31 -8.41 -13.62
C TYR A 172 8.03 -9.70 -14.39
N GLY A 173 6.79 -9.94 -14.78
CA GLY A 173 6.37 -11.10 -15.54
C GLY A 173 5.25 -10.79 -16.51
N LYS A 174 4.71 -11.84 -17.15
CA LYS A 174 3.47 -11.76 -17.92
C LYS A 174 2.39 -12.53 -17.19
N LEU A 175 1.26 -11.89 -16.92
CA LEU A 175 0.15 -12.51 -16.21
C LEU A 175 -1.20 -11.95 -16.68
N PRO A 176 -2.30 -12.70 -16.49
CA PRO A 176 -3.64 -12.17 -16.72
C PRO A 176 -3.92 -11.02 -15.74
N PHE A 177 -4.42 -9.90 -16.24
CA PHE A 177 -4.87 -8.80 -15.40
C PHE A 177 -6.18 -8.23 -15.95
N PRO A 178 -7.26 -8.17 -15.16
CA PRO A 178 -8.60 -7.90 -15.68
C PRO A 178 -8.90 -6.42 -15.91
N MET A 179 -8.00 -5.52 -15.54
CA MET A 179 -8.21 -4.08 -15.59
C MET A 179 -7.14 -3.40 -16.45
N GLU A 180 -7.43 -2.21 -16.95
CA GLU A 180 -6.49 -1.40 -17.72
C GLU A 180 -5.45 -0.65 -16.88
N GLU A 181 -5.67 -0.57 -15.56
CA GLU A 181 -4.78 0.04 -14.58
C GLU A 181 -4.35 -0.99 -13.54
N ALA A 182 -3.12 -0.91 -13.06
CA ALA A 182 -2.57 -1.76 -12.00
C ALA A 182 -1.90 -0.91 -10.91
N PRO A 183 -1.89 -1.38 -9.63
CA PRO A 183 -1.25 -0.66 -8.55
C PRO A 183 0.27 -0.92 -8.54
N GLY A 184 1.03 0.05 -8.08
CA GLY A 184 2.46 -0.09 -7.89
C GLY A 184 3.06 1.04 -7.05
N VAL A 185 4.31 0.85 -6.69
CA VAL A 185 5.13 1.87 -6.06
C VAL A 185 6.47 1.92 -6.78
N SER A 186 6.90 3.10 -7.20
CA SER A 186 8.21 3.32 -7.81
C SER A 186 9.01 4.36 -7.03
N VAL A 187 10.31 4.19 -6.97
CA VAL A 187 11.22 5.07 -6.24
C VAL A 187 12.28 5.59 -7.20
N PHE A 188 12.51 6.90 -7.12
CA PHE A 188 13.48 7.60 -7.94
C PHE A 188 14.46 8.38 -7.07
N TYR A 189 15.65 8.58 -7.59
CA TYR A 189 16.68 9.44 -7.04
C TYR A 189 17.07 10.49 -8.06
N LYS A 190 17.33 11.72 -7.60
CA LYS A 190 17.85 12.80 -8.41
C LYS A 190 19.19 13.25 -7.84
N ASP A 191 20.23 13.23 -8.68
CA ASP A 191 21.58 13.64 -8.30
C ASP A 191 21.79 15.17 -8.35
N ASP A 192 22.99 15.62 -8.02
CA ASP A 192 23.33 17.03 -7.99
C ASP A 192 23.43 17.66 -9.41
N ALA A 193 23.58 16.84 -10.46
CA ALA A 193 23.53 17.27 -11.85
C ALA A 193 22.10 17.45 -12.37
N GLY A 194 21.10 16.96 -11.61
CA GLY A 194 19.70 16.99 -11.99
C GLY A 194 19.25 15.73 -12.75
N ASP A 195 20.12 14.75 -12.93
CA ASP A 195 19.79 13.48 -13.55
C ASP A 195 18.88 12.65 -12.64
N VAL A 196 17.87 12.04 -13.23
CA VAL A 196 16.89 11.21 -12.51
C VAL A 196 17.18 9.75 -12.79
N PHE A 197 17.15 8.95 -11.73
CA PHE A 197 17.36 7.50 -11.78
C PHE A 197 16.15 6.77 -11.17
N HIS A 198 15.69 5.73 -11.84
CA HIS A 198 14.78 4.74 -11.26
C HIS A 198 15.61 3.77 -10.42
N THR A 199 15.27 3.63 -9.16
CA THR A 199 16.06 2.85 -8.20
C THR A 199 15.35 1.59 -7.72
N TYR A 200 14.01 1.58 -7.73
CA TYR A 200 13.22 0.45 -7.26
C TYR A 200 11.75 0.57 -7.70
N SER A 201 11.13 -0.56 -7.98
CA SER A 201 9.67 -0.65 -8.07
C SER A 201 9.17 -1.91 -7.37
N THR A 202 7.91 -1.88 -6.92
CA THR A 202 7.23 -3.03 -6.35
C THR A 202 5.74 -2.99 -6.67
N PHE A 203 5.16 -4.18 -6.82
CA PHE A 203 3.81 -4.36 -7.32
C PHE A 203 3.09 -5.49 -6.55
N GLY A 204 1.80 -5.67 -6.79
CA GLY A 204 1.02 -6.72 -6.15
C GLY A 204 1.20 -6.71 -4.63
N ARG A 205 1.53 -7.84 -4.03
CA ARG A 205 1.73 -7.91 -2.57
C ARG A 205 2.93 -7.09 -2.05
N GLY A 206 3.86 -6.71 -2.91
CA GLY A 206 4.98 -5.86 -2.51
C GLY A 206 4.56 -4.47 -2.04
N VAL A 207 3.37 -3.98 -2.41
CA VAL A 207 2.82 -2.70 -1.95
C VAL A 207 2.19 -2.77 -0.56
N GLU A 208 2.08 -3.96 0.07
CA GLU A 208 1.56 -4.10 1.44
C GLU A 208 2.36 -3.30 2.48
N VAL A 209 3.60 -2.94 2.18
CA VAL A 209 4.41 -2.03 3.01
C VAL A 209 3.73 -0.69 3.27
N MET A 210 2.84 -0.25 2.39
CA MET A 210 2.04 0.97 2.54
C MET A 210 0.72 0.74 3.28
N MET A 211 0.42 -0.48 3.71
CA MET A 211 -0.86 -0.86 4.31
C MET A 211 -0.71 -1.14 5.80
N GLY A 212 -0.46 -0.08 6.58
CA GLY A 212 -0.19 -0.21 8.03
C GLY A 212 -1.27 -0.97 8.81
N ALA A 213 -2.55 -0.83 8.43
CA ALA A 213 -3.63 -1.55 9.09
C ALA A 213 -3.51 -3.07 8.92
N TYR A 214 -2.99 -3.59 7.80
CA TYR A 214 -2.72 -5.03 7.66
C TYR A 214 -1.70 -5.52 8.68
N SER A 215 -0.63 -4.78 8.89
CA SER A 215 0.37 -5.13 9.91
C SER A 215 -0.23 -5.14 11.32
N LEU A 216 -1.16 -4.23 11.62
CA LEU A 216 -1.87 -4.20 12.90
C LEU A 216 -2.88 -5.34 13.03
N MET A 217 -3.63 -5.66 11.97
CA MET A 217 -4.54 -6.80 11.95
C MET A 217 -3.80 -8.11 12.20
N ASP A 218 -2.61 -8.29 11.61
CA ASP A 218 -1.78 -9.48 11.80
C ASP A 218 -1.31 -9.68 13.26
N LEU A 219 -1.40 -8.65 14.12
CA LEU A 219 -1.16 -8.76 15.56
C LEU A 219 -2.38 -9.24 16.35
N THR A 220 -3.57 -9.22 15.75
CA THR A 220 -4.81 -9.57 16.43
C THR A 220 -5.12 -11.07 16.30
N PRO A 221 -5.92 -11.64 17.23
CA PRO A 221 -6.25 -13.07 17.17
C PRO A 221 -6.97 -13.52 15.89
N GLN A 222 -7.69 -12.63 15.22
CA GLN A 222 -8.38 -12.95 13.96
C GLN A 222 -7.52 -12.70 12.73
N GLY A 223 -6.42 -11.96 12.88
CA GLY A 223 -5.62 -11.53 11.74
C GLY A 223 -6.44 -10.69 10.77
N ARG A 224 -6.19 -10.85 9.49
CA ARG A 224 -6.90 -10.13 8.41
C ARG A 224 -8.31 -10.68 8.14
N ASN A 225 -8.64 -11.83 8.69
CA ASN A 225 -9.91 -12.53 8.48
C ASN A 225 -10.30 -12.72 7.00
N GLU A 226 -9.30 -13.04 6.17
CA GLU A 226 -9.45 -13.20 4.71
C GLU A 226 -9.33 -14.65 4.24
N ARG A 227 -9.47 -15.65 5.12
CA ARG A 227 -9.26 -17.07 4.76
C ARG A 227 -10.26 -17.56 3.74
N ASP A 228 -11.52 -17.25 3.95
CA ASP A 228 -12.64 -17.73 3.17
C ASP A 228 -13.09 -16.72 2.09
N VAL A 229 -12.30 -15.65 1.88
CA VAL A 229 -12.59 -14.65 0.88
C VAL A 229 -11.86 -15.03 -0.42
N PRO A 230 -12.57 -15.29 -1.54
CA PRO A 230 -11.98 -15.69 -2.81
C PRO A 230 -10.96 -14.65 -3.31
N ASN A 231 -11.33 -13.37 -3.23
CA ASN A 231 -10.46 -12.26 -3.60
C ASN A 231 -10.01 -11.54 -2.32
N LYS A 232 -8.71 -11.61 -2.02
CA LYS A 232 -8.15 -10.83 -0.91
C LYS A 232 -8.48 -9.35 -1.09
N MET A 233 -8.66 -8.62 0.00
CA MET A 233 -9.09 -7.22 -0.01
C MET A 233 -10.52 -6.96 -0.55
N GLU A 234 -11.34 -7.96 -0.83
CA GLU A 234 -12.71 -7.77 -1.30
C GLU A 234 -13.59 -7.00 -0.28
N TRP A 235 -13.24 -7.07 1.00
CA TRP A 235 -13.91 -6.34 2.09
C TRP A 235 -13.54 -4.85 2.11
N VAL A 236 -12.43 -4.44 1.46
CA VAL A 236 -11.95 -3.07 1.48
C VAL A 236 -12.92 -2.15 0.74
N ARG A 237 -13.26 -1.04 1.37
CA ARG A 237 -14.07 0.05 0.82
C ARG A 237 -13.29 1.35 0.90
N HIS A 238 -13.74 2.38 0.21
CA HIS A 238 -13.31 3.74 0.52
C HIS A 238 -13.67 4.03 1.98
N HIS A 239 -12.83 4.74 2.72
CA HIS A 239 -13.03 4.92 4.17
C HIS A 239 -14.35 5.60 4.53
N ASP A 240 -14.94 6.38 3.62
CA ASP A 240 -16.24 7.03 3.76
C ASP A 240 -17.45 6.11 3.43
N ARG A 241 -17.21 4.85 3.09
CA ARG A 241 -18.23 3.88 2.68
C ARG A 241 -18.29 2.61 3.52
N TYR A 242 -17.58 2.58 4.63
CA TYR A 242 -17.80 1.53 5.60
C TYR A 242 -19.10 1.78 6.36
N GLU A 243 -19.87 0.71 6.58
CA GLU A 243 -21.02 0.78 7.46
C GLU A 243 -20.56 1.11 8.89
N PRO A 244 -21.33 1.90 9.65
CA PRO A 244 -21.03 2.11 11.06
C PRO A 244 -20.87 0.77 11.79
N ALA A 245 -19.83 0.63 12.61
CA ALA A 245 -19.69 -0.56 13.44
C ALA A 245 -20.99 -0.78 14.23
N PRO A 246 -21.52 -2.02 14.30
CA PRO A 246 -22.69 -2.30 15.13
C PRO A 246 -22.40 -1.81 16.55
N ALA A 247 -23.36 -1.08 17.12
CA ALA A 247 -23.22 -0.55 18.48
C ALA A 247 -22.80 -1.68 19.41
N ALA A 248 -21.75 -1.47 20.22
CA ALA A 248 -21.31 -2.47 21.18
C ALA A 248 -22.51 -2.89 22.03
N LYS A 249 -22.79 -4.21 22.06
CA LYS A 249 -23.81 -4.71 22.98
C LYS A 249 -23.43 -4.24 24.38
N PRO A 250 -24.35 -3.62 25.15
CA PRO A 250 -24.04 -3.23 26.51
C PRO A 250 -23.54 -4.49 27.26
N ALA A 251 -22.41 -4.34 27.94
CA ALA A 251 -21.87 -5.40 28.76
C ALA A 251 -22.97 -5.85 29.72
N ALA A 252 -23.24 -7.15 29.75
CA ALA A 252 -24.20 -7.71 30.71
C ALA A 252 -23.75 -7.25 32.09
N ALA A 253 -24.62 -6.51 32.79
CA ALA A 253 -24.35 -6.10 34.15
C ALA A 253 -24.14 -7.37 34.99
N HIS A 254 -22.92 -7.58 35.45
CA HIS A 254 -22.67 -8.60 36.47
C HIS A 254 -23.46 -8.19 37.70
N ALA A 255 -24.57 -8.88 37.95
CA ALA A 255 -25.31 -8.77 39.21
C ALA A 255 -24.34 -9.26 40.30
N CYS A 256 -23.78 -8.33 41.07
CA CYS A 256 -23.14 -8.63 42.34
C CYS A 256 -24.25 -9.23 43.23
N CYS A 257 -24.17 -10.54 43.46
CA CYS A 257 -24.96 -11.19 44.53
C CYS A 257 -24.53 -10.54 45.87
N ALA A 258 -25.36 -9.65 46.36
CA ALA A 258 -25.34 -9.30 47.76
C ALA A 258 -25.80 -10.51 48.58
N SER A 259 -24.87 -11.22 49.18
CA SER A 259 -25.17 -12.20 50.24
C SER A 259 -25.36 -11.44 51.54
N ASN A 260 -26.62 -11.21 51.92
CA ASN A 260 -26.99 -10.97 53.31
C ASN A 260 -27.08 -12.31 54.05
N GLY A 261 -26.44 -12.38 55.22
CA GLY A 261 -26.56 -13.47 56.17
C GLY A 261 -25.44 -13.43 57.16
#